data_65562629d065c639c5463ebff6ab1a6a
#
_entry.id   65562629d065c639c5463ebff6ab1a6a
#
_cell.length_a   1.000
_cell.length_b   1.000
_cell.length_c   1.000
_cell.angle_alpha   90.00
_cell.angle_beta   90.00
_cell.angle_gamma   90.00
#
_symmetry.space_group_name_H-M   'P 1'
#
loop_
_entity.id
_entity.type
_entity.pdbx_description
1 polymer ?
#
loop_
_entity_poly.entity_id
_entity_poly.type
_entity_poly.pdbx_seq_one_letter_code
_entity_poly.pdbx_strand_id
1 'polypeptide(L)' 'MMDPEKIMDGISKEIEAALRAMAKAKTPEEKLTHSETVKNLCESLGVFLNLARDIAPYDDDDPIPF' A
#
# COMPACT_ATOMS: atom_id res chain seq x y z
N MET A 1 -16.05 8.67 11.28
CA MET A 1 -14.59 8.63 11.14
C MET A 1 -14.16 7.24 10.71
N MET A 2 -13.24 7.16 9.76
CA MET A 2 -12.79 5.87 9.26
C MET A 2 -11.77 5.25 10.21
N ASP A 3 -11.90 3.95 10.38
CA ASP A 3 -10.99 3.18 11.20
C ASP A 3 -9.69 2.95 10.42
N PRO A 4 -8.53 3.31 10.99
CA PRO A 4 -7.26 3.09 10.30
C PRO A 4 -7.02 1.65 9.87
N GLU A 5 -7.46 0.69 10.67
CA GLU A 5 -7.29 -0.72 10.30
C GLU A 5 -8.12 -1.07 9.07
N LYS A 6 -9.30 -0.48 8.95
CA LYS A 6 -10.14 -0.72 7.77
C LYS A 6 -9.53 -0.10 6.53
N ILE A 7 -8.90 1.06 6.67
CA ILE A 7 -8.22 1.70 5.55
C ILE A 7 -7.07 0.84 5.08
N MET A 8 -6.24 0.39 6.01
CA MET A 8 -5.12 -0.48 5.67
C MET A 8 -5.57 -1.78 5.04
N ASP A 9 -6.62 -2.37 5.59
CA ASP A 9 -7.18 -3.61 5.07
C ASP A 9 -7.69 -3.42 3.64
N GLY A 10 -8.39 -2.31 3.40
CA GLY A 10 -8.89 -1.99 2.08
C GLY A 10 -7.79 -1.82 1.06
N ILE A 11 -6.75 -1.07 1.41
CA ILE A 11 -5.62 -0.87 0.51
C ILE A 11 -4.90 -2.19 0.24
N SER A 12 -4.72 -3.00 1.27
CA SER A 12 -4.06 -4.30 1.11
C SER A 12 -4.83 -5.21 0.17
N LYS A 13 -6.16 -5.21 0.28
CA LYS A 13 -7.00 -6.02 -0.61
C LYS A 13 -6.91 -5.54 -2.05
N GLU A 14 -6.84 -4.24 -2.26
CA GLU A 14 -6.69 -3.70 -3.61
C GLU A 14 -5.33 -4.05 -4.20
N ILE A 15 -4.28 -4.04 -3.39
CA ILE A 15 -2.96 -4.45 -3.84
C ILE A 15 -2.99 -5.93 -4.24
N GLU A 16 -3.61 -6.79 -3.44
CA GLU A 16 -3.75 -8.19 -3.79
C GLU A 16 -4.51 -8.40 -5.09
N ALA A 17 -5.60 -7.66 -5.27
CA ALA A 17 -6.39 -7.76 -6.49
C ALA A 17 -5.58 -7.33 -7.70
N ALA A 18 -4.82 -6.25 -7.58
CA ALA A 18 -3.98 -5.77 -8.68
C ALA A 18 -2.88 -6.77 -9.01
N LEU A 19 -2.29 -7.40 -8.01
CA LEU A 19 -1.27 -8.42 -8.24
C LEU A 19 -1.84 -9.63 -8.95
N ARG A 20 -3.04 -10.06 -8.59
CA ARG A 20 -3.71 -11.16 -9.28
C ARG A 20 -4.01 -10.80 -10.73
N ALA A 21 -4.49 -9.58 -10.95
CA ALA A 21 -4.78 -9.12 -12.30
C ALA A 21 -3.51 -9.08 -13.14
N MET A 22 -2.40 -8.62 -12.56
CA MET A 22 -1.13 -8.58 -13.24
C MET A 22 -0.66 -9.98 -13.62
N ALA A 23 -0.85 -10.96 -12.74
CA ALA A 23 -0.47 -12.32 -13.02
C ALA A 23 -1.27 -12.92 -14.18
N LYS A 24 -2.50 -12.46 -14.36
CA LYS A 24 -3.36 -12.92 -15.45
C LYS A 24 -3.21 -12.12 -16.73
N ALA A 25 -2.48 -11.02 -16.68
CA ALA A 25 -2.32 -10.15 -17.84
C ALA A 25 -1.57 -10.89 -18.95
N LYS A 26 -2.02 -10.69 -20.17
CA LYS A 26 -1.47 -11.39 -21.32
C LYS A 26 -0.52 -10.53 -22.16
N THR A 27 -0.56 -9.24 -21.98
CA THR A 27 0.26 -8.33 -22.77
C THR A 27 1.15 -7.50 -21.87
N PRO A 28 2.30 -7.03 -22.38
CA PRO A 28 3.15 -6.14 -21.60
C PRO A 28 2.44 -4.85 -21.19
N GLU A 29 1.56 -4.33 -22.03
CA GLU A 29 0.82 -3.12 -21.72
C GLU A 29 -0.09 -3.33 -20.52
N GLU A 30 -0.77 -4.46 -20.47
CA GLU A 30 -1.62 -4.77 -19.33
C GLU A 30 -0.81 -4.93 -18.06
N LYS A 31 0.34 -5.59 -18.15
CA LYS A 31 1.22 -5.75 -16.99
C LYS A 31 1.72 -4.41 -16.49
N LEU A 32 2.08 -3.53 -17.41
CA LEU A 32 2.53 -2.19 -17.04
C LEU A 32 1.43 -1.43 -16.31
N THR A 33 0.22 -1.47 -16.86
CA THR A 33 -0.91 -0.78 -16.24
C THR A 33 -1.15 -1.29 -14.82
N HIS A 34 -1.15 -2.59 -14.63
CA HIS A 34 -1.35 -3.16 -13.31
C HIS A 34 -0.19 -2.86 -12.37
N SER A 35 1.03 -2.84 -12.88
CA SER A 35 2.18 -2.53 -12.04
C SER A 35 2.15 -1.08 -11.58
N GLU A 36 1.67 -0.16 -12.41
CA GLU A 36 1.47 1.22 -11.99
C GLU A 36 0.41 1.33 -10.90
N THR A 37 -0.66 0.55 -11.02
CA THR A 37 -1.69 0.49 -10.00
C THR A 37 -1.11 0.00 -8.67
N VAL A 38 -0.34 -1.06 -8.70
CA VAL A 38 0.31 -1.59 -7.50
C VAL A 38 1.25 -0.55 -6.90
N LYS A 39 2.04 0.10 -7.73
CA LYS A 39 2.96 1.14 -7.26
C LYS A 39 2.20 2.25 -6.56
N ASN A 40 1.12 2.74 -7.18
CA ASN A 40 0.34 3.83 -6.60
C ASN A 40 -0.31 3.42 -5.29
N LEU A 41 -0.82 2.20 -5.22
CA LEU A 41 -1.41 1.68 -3.99
C LEU A 41 -0.37 1.55 -2.89
N CYS A 42 0.82 1.06 -3.22
CA CYS A 42 1.90 0.94 -2.26
C CYS A 42 2.36 2.30 -1.76
N GLU A 43 2.43 3.29 -2.65
CA GLU A 43 2.78 4.65 -2.25
C GLU A 43 1.72 5.23 -1.31
N SER A 44 0.45 4.98 -1.61
CA SER A 44 -0.64 5.43 -0.75
C SER A 44 -0.55 4.79 0.63
N LEU A 45 -0.26 3.51 0.68
CA LEU A 45 -0.11 2.82 1.95
C LEU A 45 1.07 3.38 2.72
N GLY A 46 2.17 3.65 2.05
CA GLY A 46 3.35 4.24 2.69
C GLY A 46 3.07 5.60 3.28
N VAL A 47 2.35 6.46 2.55
CA VAL A 47 1.96 7.77 3.05
C VAL A 47 1.06 7.62 4.27
N PHE A 48 0.10 6.71 4.20
CA PHE A 48 -0.81 6.48 5.31
C PHE A 48 -0.05 6.01 6.55
N LEU A 49 0.88 5.09 6.39
CA LEU A 49 1.67 4.57 7.50
C LEU A 49 2.54 5.66 8.12
N ASN A 50 3.10 6.54 7.28
CA ASN A 50 3.88 7.67 7.79
C ASN A 50 3.02 8.63 8.60
N LEU A 51 1.81 8.91 8.13
CA LEU A 51 0.90 9.76 8.87
C LEU A 51 0.53 9.14 10.21
N ALA A 52 0.27 7.85 10.20
CA ALA A 52 -0.08 7.14 11.42
C ALA A 52 1.07 7.17 12.42
N ARG A 53 2.30 7.07 11.94
CA ARG A 53 3.48 7.16 12.81
C ARG A 53 3.61 8.54 13.42
N ASP A 54 3.35 9.58 12.64
CA ASP A 54 3.47 10.95 13.14
C ASP A 54 2.43 11.25 14.21
N ILE A 55 1.25 10.65 14.10
CA ILE A 55 0.17 10.88 15.03
C ILE A 55 0.31 10.01 16.27
N ALA A 56 0.66 8.73 16.08
CA ALA A 56 0.76 7.79 17.17
C ALA A 56 2.02 8.03 17.98
N PRO A 57 1.92 7.98 19.31
CA PRO A 57 3.12 8.05 20.12
C PRO A 57 3.98 6.82 19.84
N TYR A 58 5.22 7.05 19.61
CA TYR A 58 6.14 5.95 19.37
C TYR A 58 7.36 6.10 20.24
N ASP A 59 8.04 5.00 20.40
CA ASP A 59 9.21 4.96 21.24
C ASP A 59 10.42 5.52 20.50
N ASP A 60 11.06 6.51 21.08
CA ASP A 60 12.25 7.10 20.48
C ASP A 60 13.40 6.11 20.40
N ASP A 61 13.34 5.09 21.22
CA ASP A 61 14.38 4.07 21.23
C ASP A 61 14.29 3.11 20.05
N ASP A 62 13.30 3.28 19.22
CA ASP A 62 13.07 2.39 18.11
C ASP A 62 13.53 3.05 16.82
N PRO A 63 14.81 2.95 16.49
CA PRO A 63 15.33 3.58 15.29
C PRO A 63 14.75 2.92 14.05
N ILE A 64 14.53 3.74 13.05
CA ILE A 64 14.07 3.23 11.77
C ILE A 64 15.22 2.50 11.11
N PRO A 65 15.02 1.26 10.74
CA PRO A 65 16.11 0.44 10.18
C PRO A 65 16.30 0.67 8.68
N PHE A 66 16.55 1.85 8.30
CA PHE A 66 16.80 2.13 6.88
C PHE A 66 18.19 2.66 6.65
#